data_459576d13d7ee538c70b201dd0c8b1f1
#
_entry.id   459576d13d7ee538c70b201dd0c8b1f1
#
_cell.length_a   1.000
_cell.length_b   1.000
_cell.length_c   1.000
_cell.angle_alpha   90.00
_cell.angle_beta   90.00
_cell.angle_gamma   90.00
#
_symmetry.space_group_name_H-M   'P 1'
#
loop_
_entity.id
_entity.type
_entity.pdbx_description
1 polymer ?
#
loop_
_entity_poly.entity_id
_entity_poly.type
_entity_poly.pdbx_seq_one_letter_code
_entity_poly.pdbx_strand_id
1 'polypeptide(L)'
;MKIYLDACVLNRLSDDRAQARVAAEAEAIENIFRMILLGSVEWSASVALEREIGRNPDRDKRNDALALLSYAGELHEIAEIVKERAKELHAVGYGAFDALHLAYAETDGVDALLTTDDRFIKKAGRGLGNPLVQVMNPVDWLRR
;
A
#
# COMPACT_ATOMS: atom_id res chain seq x y z
N MET A 1 12.40 -8.25 6.57
CA MET A 1 11.58 -7.02 6.58
C MET A 1 10.29 -7.27 5.83
N LYS A 2 9.19 -6.83 6.38
CA LYS A 2 7.85 -7.03 5.82
C LYS A 2 7.19 -5.68 5.52
N ILE A 3 6.61 -5.54 4.33
CA ILE A 3 5.94 -4.30 3.89
C ILE A 3 4.53 -4.57 3.40
N TYR A 4 3.71 -3.53 3.42
CA TYR A 4 2.40 -3.49 2.78
C TYR A 4 2.43 -2.44 1.67
N LEU A 5 1.84 -2.73 0.52
CA LEU A 5 1.79 -1.82 -0.62
C LEU A 5 0.33 -1.42 -0.88
N ASP A 6 0.06 -0.11 -0.89
CA ASP A 6 -1.25 0.44 -1.23
C ASP A 6 -1.54 0.27 -2.73
N ALA A 7 -2.81 0.30 -3.11
CA ALA A 7 -3.24 0.15 -4.51
C ALA A 7 -2.58 1.16 -5.45
N CYS A 8 -2.40 2.40 -5.01
CA CYS A 8 -1.77 3.43 -5.83
C CYS A 8 -0.31 3.11 -6.17
N VAL A 9 0.39 2.32 -5.33
CA VAL A 9 1.75 1.85 -5.61
C VAL A 9 1.74 0.91 -6.82
N LEU A 10 0.81 -0.05 -6.82
CA LEU A 10 0.69 -1.01 -7.93
C LEU A 10 0.26 -0.30 -9.23
N ASN A 11 -0.68 0.62 -9.12
CA ASN A 11 -1.16 1.40 -10.26
C ASN A 11 -0.08 2.30 -10.86
N ARG A 12 0.86 2.77 -10.04
CA ARG A 12 1.93 3.68 -10.50
C ARG A 12 2.79 3.07 -11.60
N LEU A 13 2.97 1.74 -11.62
CA LEU A 13 3.76 1.07 -12.65
C LEU A 13 3.13 1.18 -14.05
N SER A 14 1.81 1.37 -14.13
CA SER A 14 1.06 1.54 -15.38
C SER A 14 0.83 3.01 -15.75
N ASP A 15 1.28 3.96 -14.93
CA ASP A 15 1.12 5.38 -15.20
C ASP A 15 2.15 5.87 -16.21
N ASP A 16 1.79 6.92 -16.95
CA ASP A 16 2.71 7.62 -17.85
C ASP A 16 3.83 8.25 -17.03
N ARG A 17 5.08 7.96 -17.40
CA ARG A 17 6.28 8.39 -16.68
C ARG A 17 6.86 9.71 -17.18
N ALA A 18 6.07 10.53 -17.86
CA ALA A 18 6.52 11.83 -18.38
C ALA A 18 6.88 12.81 -17.25
N GLN A 19 6.17 12.75 -16.12
CA GLN A 19 6.50 13.57 -14.95
C GLN A 19 7.63 12.93 -14.13
N ALA A 20 8.61 13.75 -13.71
CA ALA A 20 9.77 13.29 -12.97
C ALA A 20 9.40 12.53 -11.68
N ARG A 21 8.38 13.00 -10.95
CA ARG A 21 7.92 12.34 -9.74
C ARG A 21 7.37 10.94 -10.02
N VAL A 22 6.54 10.79 -11.04
CA VAL A 22 5.96 9.51 -11.43
C VAL A 22 7.05 8.54 -11.86
N ALA A 23 8.01 9.01 -12.64
CA ALA A 23 9.14 8.21 -13.09
C ALA A 23 10.00 7.71 -11.91
N ALA A 24 10.28 8.59 -10.94
CA ALA A 24 11.06 8.24 -9.75
C ALA A 24 10.33 7.21 -8.88
N GLU A 25 9.03 7.39 -8.68
CA GLU A 25 8.22 6.45 -7.90
C GLU A 25 8.13 5.10 -8.60
N ALA A 26 7.90 5.07 -9.91
CA ALA A 26 7.84 3.83 -10.66
C ALA A 26 9.16 3.06 -10.61
N GLU A 27 10.30 3.75 -10.73
CA GLU A 27 11.62 3.13 -10.61
C GLU A 27 11.84 2.53 -9.21
N ALA A 28 11.47 3.28 -8.17
CA ALA A 28 11.56 2.79 -6.78
C ALA A 28 10.71 1.53 -6.58
N ILE A 29 9.50 1.53 -7.11
CA ILE A 29 8.58 0.39 -7.00
C ILE A 29 9.13 -0.82 -7.75
N GLU A 30 9.70 -0.64 -8.93
CA GLU A 30 10.37 -1.72 -9.67
C GLU A 30 11.51 -2.35 -8.84
N ASN A 31 12.29 -1.53 -8.17
CA ASN A 31 13.36 -2.01 -7.29
C ASN A 31 12.81 -2.79 -6.10
N ILE A 32 11.70 -2.33 -5.53
CA ILE A 32 11.03 -3.03 -4.43
C ILE A 32 10.53 -4.41 -4.90
N PHE A 33 9.94 -4.49 -6.09
CA PHE A 33 9.50 -5.77 -6.64
C PHE A 33 10.68 -6.72 -6.88
N ARG A 34 11.84 -6.22 -7.30
CA ARG A 34 13.05 -7.05 -7.40
C ARG A 34 13.44 -7.61 -6.04
N MET A 35 13.38 -6.79 -4.99
CA MET A 35 13.66 -7.24 -3.62
C MET A 35 12.67 -8.31 -3.16
N ILE A 36 11.39 -8.17 -3.51
CA ILE A 36 10.36 -9.18 -3.21
C ILE A 36 10.67 -10.49 -3.94
N LEU A 37 10.99 -10.43 -5.22
CA LEU A 37 11.30 -11.62 -6.03
C LEU A 37 12.55 -12.34 -5.54
N LEU A 38 13.54 -11.60 -5.03
CA LEU A 38 14.76 -12.17 -4.47
C LEU A 38 14.60 -12.68 -3.04
N GLY A 39 13.44 -12.45 -2.42
CA GLY A 39 13.17 -12.86 -1.05
C GLY A 39 13.79 -11.96 0.02
N SER A 40 14.34 -10.80 -0.35
CA SER A 40 14.93 -9.86 0.62
C SER A 40 13.87 -9.13 1.42
N VAL A 41 12.66 -9.00 0.86
CA VAL A 41 11.53 -8.31 1.47
C VAL A 41 10.29 -9.18 1.30
N GLU A 42 9.51 -9.31 2.36
CA GLU A 42 8.23 -9.99 2.33
C GLU A 42 7.12 -8.96 2.06
N TRP A 43 6.26 -9.25 1.11
CA TRP A 43 5.09 -8.43 0.81
C TRP A 43 3.84 -9.06 1.41
N SER A 44 3.28 -8.40 2.43
CA SER A 44 2.00 -8.81 3.02
C SER A 44 0.86 -8.06 2.32
N ALA A 45 -0.17 -8.78 1.91
CA ALA A 45 -1.31 -8.20 1.21
C ALA A 45 -2.63 -8.75 1.76
N SER A 46 -3.69 -7.95 1.62
CA SER A 46 -5.03 -8.31 2.10
C SER A 46 -6.05 -8.30 0.97
N VAL A 47 -7.21 -8.92 1.22
CA VAL A 47 -8.34 -8.89 0.28
C VAL A 47 -8.88 -7.47 0.06
N ALA A 48 -8.66 -6.56 1.01
CA ALA A 48 -9.04 -5.15 0.84
C ALA A 48 -8.27 -4.50 -0.31
N LEU A 49 -6.98 -4.85 -0.47
CA LEU A 49 -6.16 -4.37 -1.58
C LEU A 49 -6.71 -4.85 -2.93
N GLU A 50 -7.06 -6.13 -3.02
CA GLU A 50 -7.67 -6.68 -4.23
C GLU A 50 -8.98 -5.98 -4.58
N ARG A 51 -9.83 -5.71 -3.58
CA ARG A 51 -11.09 -5.00 -3.78
C ARG A 51 -10.90 -3.58 -4.28
N GLU A 52 -9.95 -2.86 -3.70
CA GLU A 52 -9.66 -1.49 -4.12
C GLU A 52 -9.15 -1.45 -5.56
N ILE A 53 -8.21 -2.31 -5.90
CA ILE A 53 -7.70 -2.44 -7.26
C ILE A 53 -8.82 -2.76 -8.24
N GLY A 54 -9.72 -3.67 -7.86
CA GLY A 54 -10.84 -4.10 -8.70
C GLY A 54 -11.84 -2.99 -9.02
N ARG A 55 -11.83 -1.89 -8.27
CA ARG A 55 -12.70 -0.73 -8.51
C ARG A 55 -12.13 0.27 -9.51
N ASN A 56 -10.89 0.11 -9.95
CA ASN A 56 -10.31 0.99 -10.94
C ASN A 56 -11.09 0.88 -12.26
N PRO A 57 -11.67 1.97 -12.79
CA PRO A 57 -12.42 1.94 -14.04
C PRO A 57 -11.55 1.72 -15.27
N ASP A 58 -10.25 2.01 -15.18
CA ASP A 58 -9.29 1.74 -16.26
C ASP A 58 -8.99 0.23 -16.28
N ARG A 59 -9.51 -0.45 -17.30
CA ARG A 59 -9.44 -1.90 -17.42
C ARG A 59 -7.99 -2.41 -17.47
N ASP A 60 -7.14 -1.76 -18.25
CA ASP A 60 -5.76 -2.22 -18.45
C ASP A 60 -4.94 -2.03 -17.17
N LYS A 61 -5.06 -0.87 -16.54
CA LYS A 61 -4.38 -0.61 -15.26
C LYS A 61 -4.88 -1.55 -14.16
N ARG A 62 -6.19 -1.79 -14.11
CA ARG A 62 -6.78 -2.71 -13.15
C ARG A 62 -6.22 -4.12 -13.33
N ASN A 63 -6.19 -4.63 -14.56
CA ASN A 63 -5.70 -5.97 -14.85
C ASN A 63 -4.20 -6.10 -14.56
N ASP A 64 -3.41 -5.09 -14.89
CA ASP A 64 -1.98 -5.06 -14.59
C ASP A 64 -1.73 -5.12 -13.09
N ALA A 65 -2.45 -4.31 -12.31
CA ALA A 65 -2.31 -4.30 -10.85
C ALA A 65 -2.76 -5.63 -10.22
N LEU A 66 -3.87 -6.21 -10.70
CA LEU A 66 -4.33 -7.52 -10.23
C LEU A 66 -3.30 -8.61 -10.50
N ALA A 67 -2.64 -8.57 -11.66
CA ALA A 67 -1.60 -9.54 -11.99
C ALA A 67 -0.40 -9.44 -11.04
N LEU A 68 -0.06 -8.25 -10.56
CA LEU A 68 1.03 -8.05 -9.60
C LEU A 68 0.74 -8.70 -8.25
N LEU A 69 -0.53 -8.84 -7.86
CA LEU A 69 -0.89 -9.46 -6.58
C LEU A 69 -0.41 -10.91 -6.47
N SER A 70 -0.16 -11.59 -7.58
CA SER A 70 0.34 -12.96 -7.54
C SER A 70 1.71 -13.07 -6.86
N TYR A 71 2.48 -11.99 -6.82
CA TYR A 71 3.79 -11.96 -6.17
C TYR A 71 3.71 -11.79 -4.64
N ALA A 72 2.54 -11.42 -4.11
CA ALA A 72 2.32 -11.32 -2.68
C ALA A 72 2.10 -12.68 -2.01
N GLY A 73 1.85 -13.73 -2.80
CA GLY A 73 1.46 -15.02 -2.27
C GLY A 73 0.01 -15.02 -1.80
N GLU A 74 -0.22 -15.35 -0.53
CA GLU A 74 -1.58 -15.41 0.02
C GLU A 74 -2.16 -14.01 0.28
N LEU A 75 -3.43 -13.81 -0.12
CA LEU A 75 -4.19 -12.61 0.25
C LEU A 75 -4.96 -12.91 1.54
N HIS A 76 -4.66 -12.15 2.59
CA HIS A 76 -5.24 -12.39 3.90
C HIS A 76 -6.61 -11.76 4.04
N GLU A 77 -7.53 -12.48 4.67
CA GLU A 77 -8.85 -11.97 5.02
C GLU A 77 -8.75 -10.86 6.06
N ILE A 78 -9.77 -10.01 6.11
CA ILE A 78 -9.86 -8.92 7.09
C ILE A 78 -10.61 -9.44 8.31
N ALA A 79 -9.88 -9.64 9.41
CA ALA A 79 -10.47 -10.07 10.68
C ALA A 79 -11.32 -8.96 11.31
N GLU A 80 -12.23 -9.34 12.20
CA GLU A 80 -13.12 -8.38 12.88
C GLU A 80 -12.35 -7.30 13.65
N ILE A 81 -11.26 -7.66 14.31
CA ILE A 81 -10.43 -6.68 15.04
C ILE A 81 -9.84 -5.62 14.09
N VAL A 82 -9.49 -6.02 12.88
CA VAL A 82 -9.00 -5.08 11.84
C VAL A 82 -10.12 -4.15 11.41
N LYS A 83 -11.32 -4.68 11.19
CA LYS A 83 -12.49 -3.87 10.82
C LYS A 83 -12.84 -2.83 11.89
N GLU A 84 -12.78 -3.21 13.15
CA GLU A 84 -13.02 -2.30 14.28
C GLU A 84 -11.99 -1.18 14.30
N ARG A 85 -10.71 -1.52 14.16
CA ARG A 85 -9.65 -0.52 14.10
C ARG A 85 -9.81 0.40 12.88
N ALA A 86 -10.19 -0.15 11.74
CA ALA A 86 -10.44 0.64 10.53
C ALA A 86 -11.57 1.64 10.74
N LYS A 87 -12.63 1.28 11.47
CA LYS A 87 -13.72 2.21 11.82
C LYS A 87 -13.21 3.38 12.65
N GLU A 88 -12.34 3.12 13.63
CA GLU A 88 -11.71 4.18 14.42
C GLU A 88 -10.90 5.13 13.56
N LEU A 89 -10.06 4.57 12.68
CA LEU A 89 -9.21 5.37 11.79
C LEU A 89 -10.05 6.18 10.78
N HIS A 90 -11.10 5.58 10.25
CA HIS A 90 -12.01 6.28 9.35
C HIS A 90 -12.72 7.44 10.06
N ALA A 91 -13.13 7.22 11.29
CA ALA A 91 -13.81 8.24 12.08
C ALA A 91 -12.93 9.47 12.36
N VAL A 92 -11.61 9.31 12.45
CA VAL A 92 -10.69 10.42 12.68
C VAL A 92 -10.19 11.06 11.38
N GLY A 93 -10.58 10.53 10.20
CA GLY A 93 -10.35 11.23 8.94
C GLY A 93 -9.61 10.47 7.84
N TYR A 94 -9.24 9.21 8.04
CA TYR A 94 -8.69 8.42 6.95
C TYR A 94 -9.78 8.00 5.98
N GLY A 95 -9.44 7.88 4.69
CA GLY A 95 -10.35 7.30 3.69
C GLY A 95 -10.68 5.84 4.05
N ALA A 96 -11.80 5.32 3.55
CA ALA A 96 -12.27 3.99 3.92
C ALA A 96 -11.25 2.88 3.62
N PHE A 97 -10.68 2.86 2.41
CA PHE A 97 -9.64 1.88 2.08
C PHE A 97 -8.33 2.14 2.80
N ASP A 98 -7.91 3.39 2.93
CA ASP A 98 -6.69 3.75 3.68
C ASP A 98 -6.78 3.26 5.12
N ALA A 99 -7.95 3.44 5.75
CA ALA A 99 -8.19 2.96 7.10
C ALA A 99 -8.07 1.43 7.20
N LEU A 100 -8.62 0.69 6.23
CA LEU A 100 -8.49 -0.77 6.18
C LEU A 100 -7.04 -1.21 5.99
N HIS A 101 -6.32 -0.57 5.08
CA HIS A 101 -4.91 -0.90 4.83
C HIS A 101 -4.05 -0.64 6.07
N LEU A 102 -4.25 0.51 6.70
CA LEU A 102 -3.48 0.87 7.90
C LEU A 102 -3.80 -0.07 9.07
N ALA A 103 -5.07 -0.35 9.31
CA ALA A 103 -5.48 -1.27 10.37
C ALA A 103 -4.93 -2.68 10.15
N TYR A 104 -4.98 -3.17 8.93
CA TYR A 104 -4.41 -4.47 8.58
C TYR A 104 -2.90 -4.48 8.78
N ALA A 105 -2.22 -3.45 8.29
CA ALA A 105 -0.77 -3.33 8.42
C ALA A 105 -0.32 -3.33 9.88
N GLU A 106 -1.05 -2.64 10.75
CA GLU A 106 -0.79 -2.63 12.20
C GLU A 106 -0.91 -4.04 12.79
N THR A 107 -2.01 -4.72 12.47
CA THR A 107 -2.30 -6.05 13.01
C THR A 107 -1.30 -7.10 12.52
N ASP A 108 -0.90 -7.02 11.27
CA ASP A 108 0.07 -7.95 10.69
C ASP A 108 1.52 -7.62 11.08
N GLY A 109 1.74 -6.47 11.70
CA GLY A 109 3.06 -6.07 12.18
C GLY A 109 4.06 -5.79 11.08
N VAL A 110 3.61 -5.18 9.97
CA VAL A 110 4.54 -4.79 8.89
C VAL A 110 5.48 -3.67 9.36
N ASP A 111 6.65 -3.61 8.77
CA ASP A 111 7.64 -2.58 9.10
C ASP A 111 7.28 -1.23 8.48
N ALA A 112 6.62 -1.23 7.32
CA ALA A 112 6.16 -0.01 6.67
C ALA A 112 4.97 -0.29 5.75
N LEU A 113 4.09 0.71 5.63
CA LEU A 113 3.04 0.77 4.61
C LEU A 113 3.47 1.80 3.58
N LEU A 114 3.61 1.37 2.32
CA LEU A 114 4.08 2.25 1.24
C LEU A 114 2.91 2.73 0.40
N THR A 115 2.89 4.03 0.13
CA THR A 115 1.86 4.69 -0.67
C THR A 115 2.45 5.87 -1.44
N THR A 116 1.86 6.21 -2.58
CA THR A 116 2.18 7.43 -3.31
C THR A 116 1.20 8.57 -3.00
N ASP A 117 0.24 8.33 -2.11
CA ASP A 117 -0.77 9.31 -1.71
C ASP A 117 -0.24 10.23 -0.60
N ASP A 118 0.07 11.48 -0.96
CA ASP A 118 0.60 12.47 -0.02
C ASP A 118 -0.37 12.76 1.13
N ARG A 119 -1.67 12.71 0.89
CA ARG A 119 -2.66 12.97 1.95
C ARG A 119 -2.60 11.90 3.01
N PHE A 120 -2.47 10.65 2.59
CA PHE A 120 -2.34 9.52 3.50
C PHE A 120 -1.06 9.66 4.33
N ILE A 121 0.06 9.91 3.67
CA ILE A 121 1.37 10.09 4.33
C ILE A 121 1.30 11.20 5.37
N LYS A 122 0.71 12.36 5.02
CA LYS A 122 0.60 13.50 5.92
C LYS A 122 -0.26 13.22 7.14
N LYS A 123 -1.41 12.58 6.95
CA LYS A 123 -2.31 12.23 8.06
C LYS A 123 -1.62 11.31 9.06
N ALA A 124 -0.97 10.26 8.56
CA ALA A 124 -0.24 9.33 9.40
C ALA A 124 0.97 10.00 10.08
N GLY A 125 1.70 10.84 9.35
CA GLY A 125 2.85 11.57 9.87
C GLY A 125 2.50 12.55 10.98
N ARG A 126 1.26 13.08 10.98
CA ARG A 126 0.75 13.92 12.07
C ARG A 126 0.30 13.13 13.29
N GLY A 127 0.35 11.81 13.22
CA GLY A 127 -0.09 10.94 14.30
C GLY A 127 -1.59 10.80 14.41
N LEU A 128 -2.36 11.11 13.35
CA LEU A 128 -3.82 11.01 13.35
C LEU A 128 -4.25 9.58 13.66
N GLY A 129 -5.01 9.39 14.75
CA GLY A 129 -5.43 8.07 15.20
C GLY A 129 -4.34 7.21 15.81
N ASN A 130 -3.16 7.78 16.07
CA ASN A 130 -1.99 7.09 16.66
C ASN A 130 -1.59 5.82 15.89
N PRO A 131 -1.24 5.94 14.60
CA PRO A 131 -0.88 4.77 13.80
C PRO A 131 0.37 4.08 14.33
N LEU A 132 0.35 2.75 14.34
CA LEU A 132 1.45 1.91 14.84
C LEU A 132 2.44 1.54 13.74
N VAL A 133 2.16 1.89 12.49
CA VAL A 133 2.99 1.59 11.34
C VAL A 133 3.35 2.90 10.64
N GLN A 134 4.59 3.00 10.17
CA GLN A 134 5.03 4.14 9.40
C GLN A 134 4.46 4.07 7.98
N VAL A 135 3.89 5.19 7.51
CA VAL A 135 3.34 5.33 6.16
C VAL A 135 4.31 6.18 5.34
N MET A 136 4.85 5.65 4.26
CA MET A 136 5.94 6.27 3.51
C MET A 136 5.74 6.17 1.99
N ASN A 137 6.33 7.12 1.28
CA ASN A 137 6.50 7.01 -0.17
C ASN A 137 7.57 5.95 -0.48
N PRO A 138 7.40 5.14 -1.53
CA PRO A 138 8.40 4.13 -1.91
C PRO A 138 9.81 4.70 -2.12
N VAL A 139 9.92 5.90 -2.68
CA VAL A 139 11.23 6.55 -2.90
C VAL A 139 11.92 6.80 -1.57
N ASP A 140 11.19 7.35 -0.59
CA ASP A 140 11.74 7.65 0.73
C ASP A 140 12.10 6.38 1.49
N TRP A 141 11.29 5.33 1.34
CA TRP A 141 11.56 4.05 1.99
C TRP A 141 12.89 3.44 1.52
N LEU A 142 13.18 3.50 0.23
CA LEU A 142 14.45 2.99 -0.32
C LEU A 142 15.66 3.80 0.14
N ARG A 143 15.48 5.06 0.47
CA ARG A 143 16.57 5.96 0.88
C ARG A 143 16.87 5.93 2.38
N ARG A 144 16.02 5.28 3.16
CA ARG A 144 16.19 5.26 4.62
C ARG A 144 17.46 4.54 5.09
#